data_3a23297b7c3577b776c2249dfea3d543
#
_entry.id   3a23297b7c3577b776c2249dfea3d543
#
_cell.length_a   1.000
_cell.length_b   1.000
_cell.length_c   1.000
_cell.angle_alpha   90.00
_cell.angle_beta   90.00
_cell.angle_gamma   90.00
#
_symmetry.space_group_name_H-M   'P 1'
#
loop_
_entity.id
_entity.type
_entity.pdbx_description
1 polymer ?
#
loop_
_entity_poly.entity_id
_entity_poly.type
_entity_poly.pdbx_seq_one_letter_code
_entity_poly.pdbx_strand_id
1 'polypeptide(L)'
;MTKTSSLPPPPEVSAADDPPRDAPAGTVGDVPEGVRPYKPLLAYAIGIPLIHALSLLAFVPWFFSWTGVALMFFGHYFFGMLGMTLCYHRLLAHKGFTCSKRFEHFLALLGVCCLQDSPARWVAVHRKHHQYSDEQPDPHTPLVTFLWGHFGWLMVENRQLSRVDFYERYARDLLRDPFYMRLERNVLWMWVYIAHALLFFAIGLAIGWVTTGLYVEGLRFGLSVLVWGVFVRTVFVWHVTWSVNSLTHIWGYRNYDTTDNSRNNWFVGLVAHGEGWHNNHHAEQRTASHGHRWWEVDLTYLTIRALEAVGLVKDVVRPRAWTNETE
;
A
#
# COMPACT_ATOMS: atom_id res chain seq x y z
N MET A 1 -16.85 3.01 -40.00
CA MET A 1 -15.88 1.92 -39.72
C MET A 1 -14.75 2.54 -38.92
N THR A 2 -14.88 2.56 -37.62
CA THR A 2 -13.86 3.10 -36.68
C THR A 2 -12.95 1.93 -36.24
N LYS A 3 -11.68 2.00 -36.62
CA LYS A 3 -10.66 1.05 -36.18
C LYS A 3 -10.48 1.17 -34.68
N THR A 4 -10.87 0.15 -33.93
CA THR A 4 -10.50 -0.05 -32.54
C THR A 4 -9.01 -0.38 -32.50
N SER A 5 -8.20 0.59 -32.05
CA SER A 5 -6.78 0.37 -31.73
C SER A 5 -6.71 -0.45 -30.45
N SER A 6 -6.54 -1.76 -30.58
CA SER A 6 -6.15 -2.62 -29.47
C SER A 6 -4.74 -2.26 -29.03
N LEU A 7 -4.58 -1.82 -27.78
CA LEU A 7 -3.27 -1.68 -27.18
C LEU A 7 -2.59 -3.06 -27.20
N PRO A 8 -1.29 -3.13 -27.54
CA PRO A 8 -0.55 -4.40 -27.51
C PRO A 8 -0.56 -4.96 -26.08
N PRO A 9 -0.61 -6.27 -25.92
CA PRO A 9 -0.47 -6.89 -24.61
C PRO A 9 0.83 -6.41 -23.94
N PRO A 10 0.87 -6.30 -22.59
CA PRO A 10 2.11 -6.02 -21.90
C PRO A 10 3.17 -7.05 -22.34
N PRO A 11 4.45 -6.63 -22.49
CA PRO A 11 5.49 -7.55 -22.90
C PRO A 11 5.52 -8.72 -21.91
N GLU A 12 5.43 -9.94 -22.43
CA GLU A 12 5.73 -11.13 -21.66
C GLU A 12 7.16 -10.95 -21.13
N VAL A 13 7.29 -11.01 -19.81
CA VAL A 13 8.62 -11.03 -19.18
C VAL A 13 9.25 -12.33 -19.64
N SER A 14 10.29 -12.25 -20.46
CA SER A 14 11.02 -13.40 -20.95
C SER A 14 11.57 -14.18 -19.74
N ALA A 15 11.20 -15.45 -19.63
CA ALA A 15 11.74 -16.35 -18.62
C ALA A 15 13.26 -16.62 -18.80
N ALA A 16 13.88 -16.03 -19.82
CA ALA A 16 15.29 -16.21 -20.16
C ALA A 16 16.27 -15.42 -19.28
N ASP A 17 15.79 -14.43 -18.51
CA ASP A 17 16.62 -13.61 -17.61
C ASP A 17 16.42 -13.96 -16.13
N ASP A 18 15.66 -15.01 -15.82
CA ASP A 18 15.61 -15.53 -14.47
C ASP A 18 16.94 -16.22 -14.11
N PRO A 19 17.56 -15.91 -12.96
CA PRO A 19 18.62 -16.78 -12.46
C PRO A 19 18.06 -18.20 -12.35
N PRO A 20 18.86 -19.24 -12.66
CA PRO A 20 18.38 -20.61 -12.64
C PRO A 20 17.67 -20.90 -11.32
N ARG A 21 16.47 -21.49 -11.39
CA ARG A 21 15.66 -21.89 -10.21
C ARG A 21 16.36 -22.93 -9.31
N ASP A 22 17.53 -23.36 -9.71
CA ASP A 22 18.38 -24.35 -9.01
C ASP A 22 19.38 -23.71 -8.02
N ALA A 23 19.36 -22.39 -7.80
CA ALA A 23 20.02 -21.85 -6.64
C ALA A 23 19.31 -22.43 -5.40
N PRO A 24 20.05 -23.07 -4.46
CA PRO A 24 19.44 -23.67 -3.28
C PRO A 24 18.59 -22.59 -2.62
N ALA A 25 17.30 -22.87 -2.49
CA ALA A 25 16.38 -22.00 -1.76
C ALA A 25 17.05 -21.71 -0.42
N GLY A 26 17.34 -20.42 -0.14
CA GLY A 26 17.90 -20.04 1.14
C GLY A 26 17.03 -20.65 2.22
N THR A 27 17.64 -21.17 3.24
CA THR A 27 16.92 -21.84 4.32
C THR A 27 15.84 -20.89 4.84
N VAL A 28 14.62 -21.37 4.98
CA VAL A 28 13.50 -20.67 5.63
C VAL A 28 14.06 -20.02 6.90
N GLY A 29 14.07 -18.68 6.96
CA GLY A 29 14.63 -17.93 8.09
C GLY A 29 15.83 -17.01 7.77
N ASP A 30 16.39 -17.01 6.56
CA ASP A 30 17.45 -16.08 6.18
C ASP A 30 16.90 -14.78 5.56
N VAL A 31 17.53 -13.66 5.94
CA VAL A 31 17.26 -12.35 5.31
C VAL A 31 17.73 -12.36 3.85
N PRO A 32 17.11 -11.57 2.95
CA PRO A 32 17.57 -11.43 1.58
C PRO A 32 19.07 -11.08 1.49
N GLU A 33 19.80 -11.69 0.57
CA GLU A 33 21.27 -11.47 0.41
C GLU A 33 21.64 -10.00 0.23
N GLY A 34 20.78 -9.22 -0.47
CA GLY A 34 20.98 -7.79 -0.69
C GLY A 34 21.05 -6.94 0.57
N VAL A 35 20.68 -7.48 1.73
CA VAL A 35 20.69 -6.82 3.04
C VAL A 35 22.05 -6.93 3.72
N ARG A 36 22.88 -7.89 3.35
CA ARG A 36 24.20 -8.09 3.96
C ARG A 36 25.31 -7.35 3.22
N PRO A 37 26.27 -6.68 3.90
CA PRO A 37 26.32 -6.44 5.35
C PRO A 37 25.23 -5.47 5.81
N TYR A 38 24.70 -5.66 7.01
CA TYR A 38 23.65 -4.84 7.58
C TYR A 38 24.06 -3.36 7.66
N LYS A 39 23.27 -2.51 7.03
CA LYS A 39 23.38 -1.05 7.14
C LYS A 39 22.00 -0.46 7.42
N PRO A 40 21.87 0.45 8.42
CA PRO A 40 20.61 1.10 8.65
C PRO A 40 20.24 2.01 7.48
N LEU A 41 19.00 1.93 7.01
CA LEU A 41 18.44 2.89 6.08
C LEU A 41 17.94 4.09 6.88
N LEU A 42 18.82 5.08 7.09
CA LEU A 42 18.64 6.17 8.06
C LEU A 42 17.31 6.92 7.91
N ALA A 43 16.85 7.15 6.67
CA ALA A 43 15.58 7.83 6.44
C ALA A 43 14.40 7.10 7.12
N TYR A 44 14.37 5.76 7.06
CA TYR A 44 13.32 4.96 7.69
C TYR A 44 13.62 4.69 9.16
N ALA A 45 14.88 4.40 9.49
CA ALA A 45 15.29 4.14 10.88
C ALA A 45 15.07 5.35 11.79
N ILE A 46 15.00 6.57 11.26
CA ILE A 46 14.65 7.80 11.97
C ILE A 46 13.18 8.16 11.74
N GLY A 47 12.70 8.13 10.50
CA GLY A 47 11.37 8.62 10.12
C GLY A 47 10.24 7.80 10.75
N ILE A 48 10.36 6.46 10.75
CA ILE A 48 9.34 5.58 11.32
C ILE A 48 9.20 5.82 12.84
N PRO A 49 10.26 5.75 13.67
CA PRO A 49 10.16 6.08 15.09
C PRO A 49 9.69 7.51 15.36
N LEU A 50 10.10 8.49 14.55
CA LEU A 50 9.66 9.88 14.70
C LEU A 50 8.15 10.03 14.55
N ILE A 51 7.55 9.45 13.49
CA ILE A 51 6.10 9.51 13.28
C ILE A 51 5.35 8.77 14.39
N HIS A 52 5.88 7.65 14.88
CA HIS A 52 5.31 6.98 16.05
C HIS A 52 5.37 7.88 17.31
N ALA A 53 6.51 8.52 17.58
CA ALA A 53 6.63 9.43 18.70
C ALA A 53 5.66 10.61 18.61
N LEU A 54 5.50 11.18 17.40
CA LEU A 54 4.52 12.24 17.16
C LEU A 54 3.06 11.75 17.33
N SER A 55 2.77 10.51 16.99
CA SER A 55 1.44 9.92 17.20
C SER A 55 1.10 9.75 18.69
N LEU A 56 2.10 9.57 19.56
CA LEU A 56 1.89 9.47 21.00
C LEU A 56 1.38 10.77 21.63
N LEU A 57 1.50 11.90 20.93
CA LEU A 57 0.85 13.17 21.37
C LEU A 57 -0.67 13.02 21.46
N ALA A 58 -1.29 12.05 20.82
CA ALA A 58 -2.70 11.72 20.97
C ALA A 58 -3.12 11.40 22.42
N PHE A 59 -2.18 10.91 23.24
CA PHE A 59 -2.43 10.64 24.66
C PHE A 59 -2.37 11.89 25.56
N VAL A 60 -1.96 13.02 25.01
CA VAL A 60 -1.99 14.31 25.73
C VAL A 60 -3.37 14.94 25.57
N PRO A 61 -4.14 15.18 26.64
CA PRO A 61 -5.53 15.66 26.54
C PRO A 61 -5.69 16.95 25.73
N TRP A 62 -4.67 17.80 25.70
CA TRP A 62 -4.68 19.04 24.96
C TRP A 62 -4.81 18.85 23.43
N PHE A 63 -4.30 17.75 22.88
CA PHE A 63 -4.40 17.38 21.45
C PHE A 63 -5.63 16.53 21.14
N PHE A 64 -6.44 16.19 22.14
CA PHE A 64 -7.62 15.37 21.91
C PHE A 64 -8.78 16.19 21.32
N SER A 65 -9.42 15.65 20.28
CA SER A 65 -10.75 16.09 19.82
C SER A 65 -11.48 14.93 19.14
N TRP A 66 -12.79 14.85 19.32
CA TRP A 66 -13.61 13.87 18.62
C TRP A 66 -13.57 14.05 17.10
N THR A 67 -13.43 15.28 16.63
CA THR A 67 -13.20 15.57 15.19
C THR A 67 -11.90 14.96 14.71
N GLY A 68 -10.82 15.06 15.49
CA GLY A 68 -9.55 14.42 15.17
C GLY A 68 -9.68 12.90 15.06
N VAL A 69 -10.34 12.26 16.03
CA VAL A 69 -10.62 10.81 16.00
C VAL A 69 -11.44 10.43 14.77
N ALA A 70 -12.51 11.16 14.46
CA ALA A 70 -13.32 10.93 13.26
C ALA A 70 -12.49 11.07 11.97
N LEU A 71 -11.59 12.07 11.91
CA LEU A 71 -10.68 12.26 10.77
C LEU A 71 -9.66 11.13 10.65
N MET A 72 -9.22 10.51 11.74
CA MET A 72 -8.36 9.33 11.69
C MET A 72 -9.07 8.15 10.98
N PHE A 73 -10.29 7.82 11.37
CA PHE A 73 -11.06 6.73 10.76
C PHE A 73 -11.46 7.07 9.31
N PHE A 74 -11.97 8.27 9.06
CA PHE A 74 -12.28 8.73 7.71
C PHE A 74 -11.03 8.73 6.83
N GLY A 75 -9.89 9.21 7.34
CA GLY A 75 -8.63 9.24 6.63
C GLY A 75 -8.06 7.84 6.39
N HIS A 76 -8.29 6.86 7.28
CA HIS A 76 -7.93 5.47 7.02
C HIS A 76 -8.69 4.93 5.81
N TYR A 77 -9.99 5.20 5.70
CA TYR A 77 -10.76 4.86 4.51
C TYR A 77 -10.27 5.65 3.28
N PHE A 78 -10.21 6.98 3.38
CA PHE A 78 -9.97 7.86 2.22
C PHE A 78 -8.54 7.77 1.68
N PHE A 79 -7.53 7.79 2.53
CA PHE A 79 -6.13 7.67 2.10
C PHE A 79 -5.65 6.22 2.08
N GLY A 80 -5.95 5.46 3.14
CA GLY A 80 -5.53 4.07 3.26
C GLY A 80 -6.20 3.19 2.22
N MET A 81 -7.53 3.17 2.16
CA MET A 81 -8.21 2.31 1.21
C MET A 81 -8.10 2.83 -0.24
N LEU A 82 -8.49 4.08 -0.53
CA LEU A 82 -8.45 4.57 -1.92
C LEU A 82 -7.02 4.71 -2.44
N GLY A 83 -6.08 5.15 -1.60
CA GLY A 83 -4.69 5.36 -2.00
C GLY A 83 -3.86 4.09 -2.03
N MET A 84 -3.90 3.28 -0.96
CA MET A 84 -3.06 2.08 -0.86
C MET A 84 -3.72 0.86 -1.49
N THR A 85 -4.88 0.42 -0.97
CA THR A 85 -5.45 -0.86 -1.39
C THR A 85 -6.05 -0.78 -2.81
N LEU A 86 -6.84 0.25 -3.09
CA LEU A 86 -7.46 0.40 -4.39
C LEU A 86 -6.45 0.85 -5.46
N CYS A 87 -5.63 1.88 -5.17
CA CYS A 87 -4.73 2.46 -6.16
C CYS A 87 -3.38 1.73 -6.22
N TYR A 88 -2.53 1.82 -5.18
CA TYR A 88 -1.19 1.24 -5.26
C TYR A 88 -1.23 -0.26 -5.53
N HIS A 89 -2.08 -0.98 -4.81
CA HIS A 89 -2.16 -2.41 -4.87
C HIS A 89 -2.94 -2.89 -6.11
N ARG A 90 -4.28 -2.70 -6.14
CA ARG A 90 -5.12 -3.33 -7.17
C ARG A 90 -5.02 -2.66 -8.54
N LEU A 91 -4.85 -1.33 -8.60
CA LEU A 91 -4.74 -0.61 -9.88
C LEU A 91 -3.31 -0.63 -10.42
N LEU A 92 -2.32 -0.14 -9.64
CA LEU A 92 -0.96 0.08 -10.15
C LEU A 92 -0.13 -1.21 -10.15
N ALA A 93 -0.15 -2.01 -9.07
CA ALA A 93 0.64 -3.23 -9.00
C ALA A 93 0.04 -4.35 -9.86
N HIS A 94 -1.24 -4.66 -9.68
CA HIS A 94 -1.88 -5.85 -10.27
C HIS A 94 -2.72 -5.59 -11.52
N LYS A 95 -3.01 -4.33 -11.85
CA LYS A 95 -3.82 -3.98 -13.03
C LYS A 95 -5.20 -4.68 -13.01
N GLY A 96 -5.83 -4.77 -11.84
CA GLY A 96 -7.13 -5.41 -11.64
C GLY A 96 -8.31 -4.67 -12.27
N PHE A 97 -8.10 -3.42 -12.67
CA PHE A 97 -9.08 -2.60 -13.40
C PHE A 97 -8.36 -1.44 -14.09
N THR A 98 -9.10 -0.65 -14.89
CA THR A 98 -8.59 0.56 -15.55
C THR A 98 -9.41 1.79 -15.18
N CYS A 99 -8.80 2.97 -15.28
CA CYS A 99 -9.48 4.26 -15.14
C CYS A 99 -8.76 5.36 -15.95
N SER A 100 -9.31 6.58 -15.92
CA SER A 100 -8.64 7.71 -16.58
C SER A 100 -7.33 8.06 -15.87
N LYS A 101 -6.30 8.50 -16.60
CA LYS A 101 -5.00 8.89 -16.04
C LYS A 101 -5.12 9.99 -14.97
N ARG A 102 -6.04 10.95 -15.15
CA ARG A 102 -6.26 11.99 -14.12
C ARG A 102 -6.78 11.42 -12.82
N PHE A 103 -7.68 10.45 -12.89
CA PHE A 103 -8.23 9.78 -11.71
C PHE A 103 -7.19 8.87 -11.06
N GLU A 104 -6.41 8.13 -11.86
CA GLU A 104 -5.26 7.32 -11.38
C GLU A 104 -4.27 8.19 -10.61
N HIS A 105 -3.85 9.34 -11.18
CA HIS A 105 -2.92 10.26 -10.52
C HIS A 105 -3.48 10.86 -9.22
N PHE A 106 -4.77 11.20 -9.20
CA PHE A 106 -5.45 11.66 -7.98
C PHE A 106 -5.41 10.59 -6.88
N LEU A 107 -5.78 9.35 -7.21
CA LEU A 107 -5.73 8.22 -6.27
C LEU A 107 -4.29 7.94 -5.80
N ALA A 108 -3.32 8.05 -6.69
CA ALA A 108 -1.91 7.88 -6.34
C ALA A 108 -1.42 8.93 -5.34
N LEU A 109 -1.87 10.19 -5.44
CA LEU A 109 -1.56 11.22 -4.44
C LEU A 109 -2.17 10.90 -3.08
N LEU A 110 -3.35 10.27 -3.03
CA LEU A 110 -3.91 9.78 -1.75
C LEU A 110 -3.00 8.73 -1.12
N GLY A 111 -2.45 7.81 -1.93
CA GLY A 111 -1.46 6.82 -1.46
C GLY A 111 -0.17 7.47 -0.93
N VAL A 112 0.35 8.49 -1.63
CA VAL A 112 1.50 9.27 -1.16
C VAL A 112 1.25 9.86 0.23
N CYS A 113 0.03 10.30 0.51
CA CYS A 113 -0.36 10.84 1.83
C CYS A 113 -0.37 9.79 2.95
N CYS A 114 -0.12 8.50 2.67
CA CYS A 114 0.08 7.45 3.67
C CYS A 114 1.54 7.28 4.09
N LEU A 115 2.48 7.99 3.46
CA LEU A 115 3.92 7.90 3.74
C LEU A 115 4.47 6.47 3.68
N GLN A 116 4.09 5.73 2.61
CA GLN A 116 4.55 4.37 2.33
C GLN A 116 5.34 4.30 1.02
N ASP A 117 6.36 5.12 0.88
CA ASP A 117 7.16 5.29 -0.33
C ASP A 117 6.44 5.98 -1.49
N SER A 118 7.21 6.19 -2.55
CA SER A 118 6.67 6.59 -3.84
C SER A 118 5.86 5.46 -4.47
N PRO A 119 4.91 5.77 -5.37
CA PRO A 119 4.16 4.74 -6.09
C PRO A 119 5.04 3.73 -6.80
N ALA A 120 6.11 4.19 -7.48
CA ALA A 120 6.97 3.30 -8.26
C ALA A 120 7.79 2.36 -7.36
N ARG A 121 8.33 2.85 -6.23
CA ARG A 121 9.05 2.01 -5.28
C ARG A 121 8.14 0.99 -4.62
N TRP A 122 6.98 1.42 -4.13
CA TRP A 122 6.02 0.52 -3.51
C TRP A 122 5.59 -0.61 -4.45
N VAL A 123 5.21 -0.26 -5.68
CA VAL A 123 4.79 -1.23 -6.71
C VAL A 123 5.93 -2.18 -7.07
N ALA A 124 7.16 -1.66 -7.21
CA ALA A 124 8.31 -2.50 -7.54
C ALA A 124 8.61 -3.54 -6.45
N VAL A 125 8.61 -3.12 -5.18
CA VAL A 125 8.81 -4.02 -4.03
C VAL A 125 7.70 -5.07 -3.97
N HIS A 126 6.44 -4.66 -4.14
CA HIS A 126 5.29 -5.54 -4.08
C HIS A 126 5.28 -6.59 -5.22
N ARG A 127 5.61 -6.18 -6.46
CA ARG A 127 5.73 -7.12 -7.58
C ARG A 127 6.88 -8.11 -7.40
N LYS A 128 8.00 -7.67 -6.78
CA LYS A 128 9.08 -8.58 -6.41
C LYS A 128 8.63 -9.58 -5.35
N HIS A 129 7.87 -9.13 -4.33
CA HIS A 129 7.28 -10.02 -3.34
C HIS A 129 6.42 -11.11 -4.01
N HIS A 130 5.49 -10.75 -4.90
CA HIS A 130 4.68 -11.74 -5.61
C HIS A 130 5.47 -12.71 -6.48
N GLN A 131 6.61 -12.28 -7.03
CA GLN A 131 7.47 -13.17 -7.82
C GLN A 131 8.21 -14.19 -6.95
N TYR A 132 8.56 -13.84 -5.72
CA TYR A 132 9.40 -14.63 -4.81
C TYR A 132 8.76 -14.81 -3.43
N SER A 133 7.44 -14.79 -3.36
CA SER A 133 6.71 -14.82 -2.09
C SER A 133 7.17 -15.98 -1.20
N ASP A 134 7.62 -15.62 0.00
CA ASP A 134 8.18 -16.53 1.02
C ASP A 134 9.46 -17.27 0.62
N GLU A 135 10.08 -16.90 -0.49
CA GLU A 135 11.41 -17.35 -0.88
C GLU A 135 12.51 -16.39 -0.37
N GLN A 136 13.78 -16.81 -0.47
CA GLN A 136 14.92 -16.02 -0.02
C GLN A 136 15.00 -14.59 -0.59
N PRO A 137 14.69 -14.32 -1.88
CA PRO A 137 14.71 -12.97 -2.43
C PRO A 137 13.53 -12.08 -2.03
N ASP A 138 12.48 -12.62 -1.35
CA ASP A 138 11.33 -11.84 -0.89
C ASP A 138 11.77 -10.75 0.10
N PRO A 139 11.48 -9.46 -0.17
CA PRO A 139 11.93 -8.37 0.68
C PRO A 139 11.44 -8.45 2.13
N HIS A 140 10.24 -8.98 2.34
CA HIS A 140 9.54 -8.87 3.63
C HIS A 140 8.84 -10.15 4.10
N THR A 141 9.33 -11.32 3.71
CA THR A 141 8.74 -12.57 4.23
C THR A 141 8.84 -12.64 5.77
N PRO A 142 7.74 -12.91 6.48
CA PRO A 142 7.74 -13.07 7.93
C PRO A 142 8.36 -14.39 8.39
N LEU A 143 8.76 -15.26 7.45
CA LEU A 143 9.44 -16.51 7.77
C LEU A 143 10.88 -16.27 8.26
N VAL A 144 11.46 -15.11 8.00
CA VAL A 144 12.70 -14.64 8.65
C VAL A 144 12.44 -14.41 10.12
N THR A 145 11.59 -13.48 10.46
CA THR A 145 10.94 -13.26 11.76
C THR A 145 9.66 -12.44 11.53
N PHE A 146 8.71 -12.53 12.45
CA PHE A 146 7.51 -11.68 12.42
C PHE A 146 7.86 -10.19 12.30
N LEU A 147 8.79 -9.71 13.12
CA LEU A 147 9.21 -8.30 13.11
C LEU A 147 9.89 -7.91 11.80
N TRP A 148 10.62 -8.83 11.17
CA TRP A 148 11.20 -8.59 9.85
C TRP A 148 10.10 -8.33 8.82
N GLY A 149 9.17 -9.24 8.65
CA GLY A 149 8.06 -9.10 7.69
C GLY A 149 7.16 -7.90 7.98
N HIS A 150 6.98 -7.56 9.28
CA HIS A 150 6.14 -6.45 9.68
C HIS A 150 6.77 -5.09 9.34
N PHE A 151 7.95 -4.78 9.85
CA PHE A 151 8.61 -3.48 9.60
C PHE A 151 10.13 -3.53 9.52
N GLY A 152 10.79 -4.60 10.01
CA GLY A 152 12.24 -4.67 10.14
C GLY A 152 12.97 -4.51 8.80
N TRP A 153 12.40 -5.06 7.73
CA TRP A 153 12.93 -4.95 6.36
C TRP A 153 13.06 -3.50 5.85
N LEU A 154 12.23 -2.58 6.37
CA LEU A 154 12.31 -1.15 6.07
C LEU A 154 13.48 -0.45 6.75
N MET A 155 13.95 -0.97 7.90
CA MET A 155 14.97 -0.33 8.71
C MET A 155 16.38 -0.49 8.17
N VAL A 156 16.58 -1.42 7.23
CA VAL A 156 17.90 -1.79 6.71
C VAL A 156 17.97 -1.61 5.20
N GLU A 157 19.16 -1.25 4.73
CA GLU A 157 19.42 -1.10 3.30
C GLU A 157 19.41 -2.47 2.61
N ASN A 158 18.53 -2.64 1.63
CA ASN A 158 18.59 -3.74 0.69
C ASN A 158 19.08 -3.20 -0.67
N ARG A 159 20.34 -3.51 -1.01
CA ARG A 159 21.00 -3.00 -2.22
C ARG A 159 20.28 -3.40 -3.51
N GLN A 160 19.61 -4.55 -3.52
CA GLN A 160 18.85 -4.98 -4.69
C GLN A 160 17.65 -4.08 -4.98
N LEU A 161 17.02 -3.51 -3.92
CA LEU A 161 15.86 -2.63 -4.06
C LEU A 161 16.20 -1.17 -4.43
N SER A 162 17.49 -0.83 -4.49
CA SER A 162 17.97 0.53 -4.81
C SER A 162 18.61 0.62 -6.21
N ARG A 163 18.65 -0.48 -6.96
CA ARG A 163 19.29 -0.54 -8.28
C ARG A 163 18.34 -0.06 -9.38
N VAL A 164 18.90 0.48 -10.44
CA VAL A 164 18.14 0.94 -11.62
C VAL A 164 17.44 -0.24 -12.31
N ASP A 165 18.13 -1.37 -12.48
CA ASP A 165 17.59 -2.59 -13.08
C ASP A 165 16.37 -3.14 -12.31
N PHE A 166 16.33 -2.98 -10.98
CA PHE A 166 15.16 -3.32 -10.17
C PHE A 166 13.92 -2.50 -10.58
N TYR A 167 14.08 -1.19 -10.73
CA TYR A 167 12.98 -0.33 -11.18
C TYR A 167 12.61 -0.58 -12.65
N GLU A 168 13.59 -0.82 -13.51
CA GLU A 168 13.33 -1.19 -14.91
C GLU A 168 12.55 -2.47 -15.04
N ARG A 169 12.82 -3.45 -14.18
CA ARG A 169 12.10 -4.73 -14.17
C ARG A 169 10.68 -4.59 -13.63
N TYR A 170 10.52 -3.95 -12.47
CA TYR A 170 9.28 -4.02 -11.70
C TYR A 170 8.37 -2.79 -11.78
N ALA A 171 8.87 -1.63 -12.19
CA ALA A 171 8.11 -0.37 -12.22
C ALA A 171 8.27 0.43 -13.53
N ARG A 172 8.80 -0.18 -14.58
CA ARG A 172 9.03 0.50 -15.87
C ARG A 172 7.76 1.16 -16.45
N ASP A 173 6.62 0.51 -16.30
CA ASP A 173 5.32 1.01 -16.74
C ASP A 173 4.92 2.32 -16.03
N LEU A 174 5.23 2.44 -14.73
CA LEU A 174 5.00 3.66 -13.97
C LEU A 174 6.02 4.75 -14.35
N LEU A 175 7.31 4.42 -14.40
CA LEU A 175 8.37 5.39 -14.65
C LEU A 175 8.35 5.99 -16.06
N ARG A 176 7.62 5.38 -16.99
CA ARG A 176 7.33 5.98 -18.31
C ARG A 176 6.32 7.12 -18.24
N ASP A 177 5.52 7.19 -17.17
CA ASP A 177 4.60 8.29 -16.94
C ASP A 177 5.34 9.44 -16.23
N PRO A 178 5.40 10.65 -16.84
CA PRO A 178 6.11 11.79 -16.25
C PRO A 178 5.62 12.19 -14.86
N PHE A 179 4.38 11.86 -14.51
CA PHE A 179 3.84 12.13 -13.17
C PHE A 179 4.56 11.31 -12.10
N TYR A 180 4.66 9.99 -12.28
CA TYR A 180 5.36 9.11 -11.34
C TYR A 180 6.86 9.38 -11.31
N MET A 181 7.47 9.63 -12.48
CA MET A 181 8.86 10.02 -12.55
C MET A 181 9.15 11.31 -11.76
N ARG A 182 8.24 12.29 -11.75
CA ARG A 182 8.41 13.50 -10.93
C ARG A 182 8.33 13.22 -9.45
N LEU A 183 7.44 12.32 -9.01
CA LEU A 183 7.32 11.93 -7.60
C LEU A 183 8.60 11.26 -7.09
N GLU A 184 9.30 10.48 -7.92
CA GLU A 184 10.59 9.87 -7.59
C GLU A 184 11.71 10.91 -7.46
N ARG A 185 11.71 11.93 -8.34
CA ARG A 185 12.80 12.92 -8.38
C ARG A 185 12.82 13.77 -7.11
N ASN A 186 14.02 13.86 -6.50
CA ASN A 186 14.26 14.67 -5.30
C ASN A 186 13.29 14.37 -4.15
N VAL A 187 12.84 13.11 -4.05
CA VAL A 187 11.88 12.63 -3.04
C VAL A 187 10.61 13.51 -2.96
N LEU A 188 10.11 13.97 -4.11
CA LEU A 188 8.95 14.87 -4.18
C LEU A 188 7.73 14.29 -3.47
N TRP A 189 7.56 12.97 -3.48
CA TRP A 189 6.49 12.29 -2.74
C TRP A 189 6.50 12.63 -1.24
N MET A 190 7.68 12.79 -0.63
CA MET A 190 7.80 13.18 0.78
C MET A 190 7.34 14.63 0.99
N TRP A 191 7.67 15.54 0.08
CA TRP A 191 7.20 16.92 0.14
C TRP A 191 5.68 17.03 -0.03
N VAL A 192 5.07 16.16 -0.83
CA VAL A 192 3.60 16.05 -0.94
C VAL A 192 3.00 15.65 0.42
N TYR A 193 3.60 14.68 1.13
CA TYR A 193 3.15 14.31 2.46
C TYR A 193 3.28 15.47 3.45
N ILE A 194 4.40 16.20 3.45
CA ILE A 194 4.60 17.37 4.31
C ILE A 194 3.56 18.46 4.00
N ALA A 195 3.35 18.75 2.72
CA ALA A 195 2.35 19.75 2.31
C ALA A 195 0.93 19.35 2.75
N HIS A 196 0.57 18.08 2.62
CA HIS A 196 -0.68 17.53 3.13
C HIS A 196 -0.80 17.70 4.66
N ALA A 197 0.25 17.41 5.42
CA ALA A 197 0.26 17.60 6.87
C ALA A 197 0.06 19.07 7.27
N LEU A 198 0.78 19.98 6.60
CA LEU A 198 0.62 21.42 6.80
C LEU A 198 -0.77 21.92 6.42
N LEU A 199 -1.38 21.37 5.37
CA LEU A 199 -2.74 21.70 4.96
C LEU A 199 -3.76 21.29 6.01
N PHE A 200 -3.64 20.09 6.58
CA PHE A 200 -4.52 19.62 7.67
C PHE A 200 -4.41 20.53 8.89
N PHE A 201 -3.18 20.86 9.28
CA PHE A 201 -2.94 21.82 10.38
C PHE A 201 -3.57 23.19 10.08
N ALA A 202 -3.32 23.77 8.91
CA ALA A 202 -3.80 25.09 8.54
C ALA A 202 -5.34 25.16 8.48
N ILE A 203 -5.99 24.13 7.93
CA ILE A 203 -7.46 24.06 7.90
C ILE A 203 -8.01 23.97 9.33
N GLY A 204 -7.45 23.08 10.16
CA GLY A 204 -7.85 22.97 11.57
C GLY A 204 -7.66 24.27 12.34
N LEU A 205 -6.50 24.93 12.19
CA LEU A 205 -6.23 26.23 12.79
C LEU A 205 -7.25 27.28 12.37
N ALA A 206 -7.52 27.40 11.07
CA ALA A 206 -8.48 28.35 10.55
C ALA A 206 -9.90 28.11 11.09
N ILE A 207 -10.36 26.85 11.09
CA ILE A 207 -11.68 26.47 11.61
C ILE A 207 -11.78 26.82 13.11
N GLY A 208 -10.82 26.38 13.94
CA GLY A 208 -10.86 26.61 15.37
C GLY A 208 -10.79 28.09 15.71
N TRP A 209 -9.99 28.88 14.98
CA TRP A 209 -9.91 30.31 15.17
C TRP A 209 -11.20 31.05 14.79
N VAL A 210 -11.74 30.75 13.60
CA VAL A 210 -12.96 31.39 13.11
C VAL A 210 -14.18 31.05 13.99
N THR A 211 -14.27 29.84 14.48
CA THR A 211 -15.43 29.40 15.29
C THR A 211 -15.41 29.94 16.72
N THR A 212 -14.23 30.19 17.27
CA THR A 212 -14.11 30.65 18.69
C THR A 212 -13.70 32.11 18.86
N GLY A 213 -13.15 32.72 17.80
CA GLY A 213 -12.53 34.06 17.89
C GLY A 213 -11.17 34.07 18.60
N LEU A 214 -10.69 32.92 19.10
CA LEU A 214 -9.46 32.81 19.90
C LEU A 214 -8.38 32.08 19.13
N TYR A 215 -7.24 32.72 18.88
CA TYR A 215 -6.11 32.14 18.18
C TYR A 215 -5.58 30.86 18.87
N VAL A 216 -5.56 30.83 20.20
CA VAL A 216 -5.09 29.67 20.98
C VAL A 216 -5.98 28.42 20.73
N GLU A 217 -7.28 28.61 20.60
CA GLU A 217 -8.19 27.50 20.27
C GLU A 217 -8.03 27.07 18.82
N GLY A 218 -7.75 28.01 17.93
CA GLY A 218 -7.32 27.67 16.55
C GLY A 218 -6.07 26.81 16.54
N LEU A 219 -5.03 27.21 17.27
CA LEU A 219 -3.79 26.46 17.38
C LEU A 219 -4.02 25.06 17.96
N ARG A 220 -4.78 24.96 19.05
CA ARG A 220 -5.13 23.69 19.69
C ARG A 220 -5.86 22.75 18.71
N PHE A 221 -6.89 23.26 18.03
CA PHE A 221 -7.67 22.47 17.10
C PHE A 221 -6.84 22.05 15.87
N GLY A 222 -6.02 22.95 15.31
CA GLY A 222 -5.10 22.64 14.22
C GLY A 222 -4.11 21.53 14.57
N LEU A 223 -3.52 21.59 15.76
CA LEU A 223 -2.62 20.56 16.26
C LEU A 223 -3.35 19.24 16.55
N SER A 224 -4.58 19.28 17.06
CA SER A 224 -5.41 18.09 17.22
C SER A 224 -5.69 17.41 15.86
N VAL A 225 -6.08 18.19 14.84
CA VAL A 225 -6.30 17.69 13.48
C VAL A 225 -5.03 17.09 12.88
N LEU A 226 -3.87 17.72 13.09
CA LEU A 226 -2.58 17.21 12.65
C LEU A 226 -2.22 15.90 13.34
N VAL A 227 -2.32 15.83 14.65
CA VAL A 227 -1.96 14.63 15.44
C VAL A 227 -2.84 13.45 15.04
N TRP A 228 -4.15 13.59 15.07
CA TRP A 228 -5.09 12.51 14.80
C TRP A 228 -5.27 12.22 13.31
N GLY A 229 -5.54 13.27 12.52
CA GLY A 229 -5.84 13.13 11.09
C GLY A 229 -4.62 12.82 10.23
N VAL A 230 -3.40 13.07 10.73
CA VAL A 230 -2.16 12.78 9.99
C VAL A 230 -1.30 11.76 10.73
N PHE A 231 -0.75 12.04 11.91
CA PHE A 231 0.25 11.17 12.52
C PHE A 231 -0.35 9.83 13.01
N VAL A 232 -1.43 9.86 13.80
CA VAL A 232 -2.10 8.64 14.27
C VAL A 232 -2.63 7.84 13.10
N ARG A 233 -3.29 8.50 12.14
CA ARG A 233 -3.77 7.85 10.92
C ARG A 233 -2.61 7.18 10.15
N THR A 234 -1.48 7.86 9.97
CA THR A 234 -0.32 7.31 9.23
C THR A 234 0.20 6.05 9.92
N VAL A 235 0.42 6.09 11.24
CA VAL A 235 0.85 4.92 12.02
C VAL A 235 -0.16 3.78 11.92
N PHE A 236 -1.46 4.08 12.03
CA PHE A 236 -2.51 3.08 11.90
C PHE A 236 -2.50 2.41 10.52
N VAL A 237 -2.44 3.19 9.43
CA VAL A 237 -2.36 2.67 8.06
C VAL A 237 -1.09 1.84 7.85
N TRP A 238 0.04 2.24 8.42
CA TRP A 238 1.28 1.47 8.36
C TRP A 238 1.11 0.08 8.97
N HIS A 239 0.65 0.01 10.22
CA HIS A 239 0.47 -1.28 10.90
C HIS A 239 -0.59 -2.16 10.22
N VAL A 240 -1.64 -1.58 9.65
CA VAL A 240 -2.62 -2.31 8.85
C VAL A 240 -1.95 -2.92 7.61
N THR A 241 -1.19 -2.14 6.83
CA THR A 241 -0.47 -2.65 5.64
C THR A 241 0.59 -3.69 6.03
N TRP A 242 1.40 -3.41 7.07
CA TRP A 242 2.43 -4.33 7.53
C TRP A 242 1.84 -5.63 8.10
N SER A 243 0.61 -5.60 8.61
CA SER A 243 -0.12 -6.80 9.02
C SER A 243 -0.51 -7.68 7.84
N VAL A 244 -0.79 -7.07 6.68
CA VAL A 244 -0.97 -7.84 5.45
C VAL A 244 0.31 -8.59 5.09
N ASN A 245 1.49 -7.95 5.19
CA ASN A 245 2.77 -8.59 4.87
C ASN A 245 3.17 -9.67 5.89
N SER A 246 2.77 -9.55 7.14
CA SER A 246 3.22 -10.43 8.22
C SER A 246 2.18 -11.45 8.67
N LEU A 247 1.03 -10.99 9.20
CA LEU A 247 0.02 -11.89 9.77
C LEU A 247 -0.58 -12.83 8.74
N THR A 248 -0.80 -12.35 7.51
CA THR A 248 -1.45 -13.13 6.46
C THR A 248 -0.53 -14.17 5.80
N HIS A 249 0.75 -14.22 6.14
CA HIS A 249 1.66 -15.31 5.78
C HIS A 249 1.95 -16.28 6.95
N ILE A 250 1.41 -16.01 8.15
CA ILE A 250 1.63 -16.86 9.33
C ILE A 250 0.31 -17.44 9.82
N TRP A 251 -0.77 -16.65 9.84
CA TRP A 251 -2.01 -17.00 10.51
C TRP A 251 -3.24 -16.77 9.64
N GLY A 252 -4.10 -17.79 9.58
CA GLY A 252 -5.34 -17.79 8.83
C GLY A 252 -5.64 -19.15 8.17
N TYR A 253 -6.67 -19.18 7.33
CA TYR A 253 -7.03 -20.34 6.52
C TYR A 253 -6.64 -20.15 5.06
N ARG A 254 -6.73 -21.21 4.25
CA ARG A 254 -6.43 -21.19 2.82
C ARG A 254 -7.64 -21.68 2.04
N ASN A 255 -7.97 -20.98 0.96
CA ASN A 255 -8.95 -21.43 -0.03
C ASN A 255 -8.28 -22.12 -1.21
N TYR A 256 -7.01 -21.76 -1.47
CA TYR A 256 -6.24 -22.24 -2.62
C TYR A 256 -4.89 -22.80 -2.16
N ASP A 257 -4.43 -23.81 -2.88
CA ASP A 257 -3.09 -24.37 -2.69
C ASP A 257 -2.08 -23.55 -3.50
N THR A 258 -1.56 -22.48 -2.90
CA THR A 258 -0.50 -21.63 -3.45
C THR A 258 0.87 -22.15 -3.03
N THR A 259 1.92 -21.81 -3.78
CA THR A 259 3.31 -22.22 -3.48
C THR A 259 3.92 -21.50 -2.28
N ASP A 260 3.30 -20.40 -1.84
CA ASP A 260 3.69 -19.60 -0.68
C ASP A 260 2.85 -19.92 0.57
N ASN A 261 3.09 -19.21 1.68
CA ASN A 261 2.37 -19.38 2.94
C ASN A 261 1.18 -18.42 3.11
N SER A 262 0.78 -17.72 2.05
CA SER A 262 -0.35 -16.78 2.11
C SER A 262 -1.61 -17.42 2.67
N ARG A 263 -2.32 -16.68 3.52
CA ARG A 263 -3.51 -17.12 4.25
C ARG A 263 -4.58 -16.04 4.26
N ASN A 264 -5.82 -16.46 4.31
CA ASN A 264 -6.96 -15.60 4.53
C ASN A 264 -7.13 -15.36 6.04
N ASN A 265 -6.99 -14.12 6.45
CA ASN A 265 -7.12 -13.69 7.84
C ASN A 265 -8.28 -12.70 7.96
N TRP A 266 -9.36 -13.10 8.64
CA TRP A 266 -10.58 -12.30 8.72
C TRP A 266 -10.39 -10.95 9.45
N PHE A 267 -9.53 -10.92 10.50
CA PHE A 267 -9.26 -9.67 11.23
C PHE A 267 -8.54 -8.66 10.35
N VAL A 268 -7.48 -9.10 9.66
CA VAL A 268 -6.77 -8.26 8.70
C VAL A 268 -7.70 -7.90 7.53
N GLY A 269 -8.54 -8.85 7.07
CA GLY A 269 -9.54 -8.59 6.02
C GLY A 269 -10.49 -7.45 6.36
N LEU A 270 -10.92 -7.39 7.63
CA LEU A 270 -11.80 -6.33 8.11
C LEU A 270 -11.08 -4.98 8.20
N VAL A 271 -9.92 -4.92 8.88
CA VAL A 271 -9.23 -3.66 9.14
C VAL A 271 -8.47 -3.12 7.93
N ALA A 272 -8.07 -3.99 7.00
CA ALA A 272 -7.39 -3.65 5.75
C ALA A 272 -8.31 -3.64 4.53
N HIS A 273 -9.63 -3.48 4.74
CA HIS A 273 -10.62 -3.29 3.68
C HIS A 273 -10.68 -4.40 2.62
N GLY A 274 -10.33 -5.64 2.99
CA GLY A 274 -10.34 -6.81 2.11
C GLY A 274 -8.95 -7.41 1.82
N GLU A 275 -7.86 -6.70 2.15
CA GLU A 275 -6.49 -7.20 1.86
C GLU A 275 -6.10 -8.44 2.66
N GLY A 276 -6.80 -8.73 3.76
CA GLY A 276 -6.58 -9.93 4.56
C GLY A 276 -7.06 -11.23 3.91
N TRP A 277 -7.79 -11.19 2.79
CA TRP A 277 -8.11 -12.36 1.96
C TRP A 277 -6.93 -12.70 1.04
N HIS A 278 -5.78 -12.87 1.66
CA HIS A 278 -4.48 -12.81 1.01
C HIS A 278 -4.11 -14.09 0.24
N ASN A 279 -4.57 -15.25 0.70
CA ASN A 279 -4.42 -16.49 -0.05
C ASN A 279 -5.21 -16.47 -1.38
N ASN A 280 -6.42 -15.89 -1.35
CA ASN A 280 -7.20 -15.70 -2.58
C ASN A 280 -6.47 -14.77 -3.54
N HIS A 281 -5.89 -13.67 -3.01
CA HIS A 281 -5.13 -12.72 -3.78
C HIS A 281 -3.87 -13.34 -4.41
N HIS A 282 -3.10 -14.13 -3.65
CA HIS A 282 -1.91 -14.82 -4.17
C HIS A 282 -2.26 -15.87 -5.22
N ALA A 283 -3.43 -16.52 -5.12
CA ALA A 283 -3.90 -17.45 -6.13
C ALA A 283 -4.36 -16.77 -7.44
N GLU A 284 -5.00 -15.60 -7.34
CA GLU A 284 -5.52 -14.85 -8.48
C GLU A 284 -5.14 -13.36 -8.39
N GLN A 285 -3.86 -13.06 -8.54
CA GLN A 285 -3.24 -11.75 -8.28
C GLN A 285 -3.88 -10.57 -9.02
N ARG A 286 -4.41 -10.80 -10.24
CA ARG A 286 -5.00 -9.75 -11.06
C ARG A 286 -6.45 -9.44 -10.74
N THR A 287 -7.12 -10.24 -9.93
CA THR A 287 -8.53 -9.97 -9.61
C THR A 287 -8.68 -8.69 -8.78
N ALA A 288 -9.70 -7.91 -9.11
CA ALA A 288 -10.04 -6.71 -8.35
C ALA A 288 -10.71 -7.04 -7.01
N SER A 289 -11.22 -8.26 -6.84
CA SER A 289 -11.76 -8.78 -5.59
C SER A 289 -10.79 -9.74 -4.94
N HIS A 290 -10.51 -9.54 -3.66
CA HIS A 290 -9.77 -10.51 -2.86
C HIS A 290 -10.71 -11.43 -2.07
N GLY A 291 -11.93 -11.00 -1.74
CA GLY A 291 -12.97 -11.87 -1.20
C GLY A 291 -13.54 -12.75 -2.30
N HIS A 292 -13.42 -14.07 -2.17
CA HIS A 292 -13.94 -15.05 -3.13
C HIS A 292 -15.16 -15.82 -2.61
N ARG A 293 -15.47 -15.68 -1.31
CA ARG A 293 -16.65 -16.27 -0.65
C ARG A 293 -17.58 -15.19 -0.14
N TRP A 294 -18.86 -15.47 -0.01
CA TRP A 294 -19.87 -14.47 0.34
C TRP A 294 -19.65 -13.78 1.71
N TRP A 295 -18.93 -14.43 2.64
CA TRP A 295 -18.56 -13.85 3.95
C TRP A 295 -17.21 -13.13 3.96
N GLU A 296 -16.42 -13.26 2.90
CA GLU A 296 -15.14 -12.57 2.74
C GLU A 296 -15.39 -11.15 2.27
N VAL A 297 -15.88 -10.30 3.18
CA VAL A 297 -16.23 -8.92 2.86
C VAL A 297 -15.02 -8.15 2.40
N ASP A 298 -15.09 -7.59 1.21
CA ASP A 298 -14.03 -6.82 0.56
C ASP A 298 -14.55 -5.41 0.24
N LEU A 299 -14.31 -4.48 1.19
CA LEU A 299 -14.78 -3.09 1.07
C LEU A 299 -14.12 -2.37 -0.11
N THR A 300 -12.85 -2.68 -0.40
CA THR A 300 -12.14 -2.13 -1.56
C THR A 300 -12.81 -2.54 -2.86
N TYR A 301 -13.18 -3.83 -2.99
CA TYR A 301 -13.89 -4.30 -4.18
C TYR A 301 -15.29 -3.68 -4.29
N LEU A 302 -16.04 -3.59 -3.19
CA LEU A 302 -17.35 -2.91 -3.20
C LEU A 302 -17.22 -1.46 -3.68
N THR A 303 -16.16 -0.77 -3.27
CA THR A 303 -15.87 0.60 -3.73
C THR A 303 -15.51 0.61 -5.23
N ILE A 304 -14.68 -0.33 -5.71
CA ILE A 304 -14.38 -0.48 -7.16
C ILE A 304 -15.67 -0.68 -7.95
N ARG A 305 -16.60 -1.51 -7.48
CA ARG A 305 -17.89 -1.76 -8.11
C ARG A 305 -18.79 -0.51 -8.15
N ALA A 306 -18.78 0.27 -7.07
CA ALA A 306 -19.50 1.54 -7.04
C ALA A 306 -18.91 2.55 -8.07
N LEU A 307 -17.59 2.63 -8.15
CA LEU A 307 -16.89 3.47 -9.13
C LEU A 307 -17.11 2.99 -10.58
N GLU A 308 -17.20 1.68 -10.81
CA GLU A 308 -17.56 1.09 -12.10
C GLU A 308 -18.99 1.46 -12.49
N ALA A 309 -19.94 1.39 -11.56
CA ALA A 309 -21.33 1.73 -11.81
C ALA A 309 -21.55 3.20 -12.24
N VAL A 310 -20.69 4.11 -11.75
CA VAL A 310 -20.70 5.53 -12.15
C VAL A 310 -19.74 5.85 -13.30
N GLY A 311 -19.09 4.84 -13.89
CA GLY A 311 -18.25 4.97 -15.09
C GLY A 311 -16.85 5.55 -14.86
N LEU A 312 -16.41 5.69 -13.61
CA LEU A 312 -15.05 6.14 -13.25
C LEU A 312 -13.99 5.05 -13.41
N VAL A 313 -14.40 3.79 -13.32
CA VAL A 313 -13.57 2.58 -13.41
C VAL A 313 -14.15 1.68 -14.52
N LYS A 314 -13.28 0.93 -15.22
CA LYS A 314 -13.62 0.01 -16.30
C LYS A 314 -12.74 -1.25 -16.23
N ASP A 315 -13.06 -2.25 -17.04
CA ASP A 315 -12.28 -3.47 -17.24
C ASP A 315 -11.94 -4.18 -15.90
N VAL A 316 -12.94 -4.27 -15.02
CA VAL A 316 -12.78 -4.86 -13.69
C VAL A 316 -12.61 -6.38 -13.83
N VAL A 317 -11.43 -6.87 -13.46
CA VAL A 317 -11.09 -8.31 -13.46
C VAL A 317 -11.76 -8.99 -12.27
N ARG A 318 -12.58 -10.01 -12.54
CA ARG A 318 -13.33 -10.75 -11.53
C ARG A 318 -12.70 -12.11 -11.26
N PRO A 319 -12.90 -12.71 -10.06
CA PRO A 319 -12.46 -14.06 -9.75
C PRO A 319 -13.01 -15.09 -10.73
N ARG A 320 -12.22 -16.09 -11.10
CA ARG A 320 -12.62 -17.16 -12.02
C ARG A 320 -13.80 -17.96 -11.50
N ALA A 321 -13.85 -18.21 -10.18
CA ALA A 321 -14.96 -18.91 -9.56
C ALA A 321 -16.34 -18.26 -9.81
N TRP A 322 -16.39 -16.94 -10.09
CA TRP A 322 -17.64 -16.22 -10.37
C TRP A 322 -18.00 -16.19 -11.85
N THR A 323 -17.05 -16.48 -12.73
CA THR A 323 -17.29 -16.51 -14.18
C THR A 323 -17.73 -17.87 -14.69
N ASN A 324 -17.43 -18.95 -13.94
CA ASN A 324 -17.77 -20.32 -14.32
C ASN A 324 -19.16 -20.77 -13.81
N GLU A 325 -19.86 -19.96 -13.01
CA GLU A 325 -21.24 -20.25 -12.55
C GLU A 325 -22.33 -19.78 -13.55
N THR A 326 -21.94 -19.22 -14.70
CA THR A 326 -22.86 -18.65 -15.69
C THR A 326 -22.83 -19.34 -17.05
N GLU A 327 -22.14 -20.48 -17.17
CA GLU A 327 -22.24 -21.43 -18.30
C GLU A 327 -22.89 -22.73 -17.82
#